data_f7f76c636c74c8ded6192a7889616cab
#
_entry.id   f7f76c636c74c8ded6192a7889616cab
#
_cell.length_a   1.000
_cell.length_b   1.000
_cell.length_c   1.000
_cell.angle_alpha   90.00
_cell.angle_beta   90.00
_cell.angle_gamma   90.00
#
_symmetry.space_group_name_H-M   'P 1'
#
loop_
_entity.id
_entity.type
_entity.pdbx_description
1 polymer ?
#
loop_
_entity_poly.entity_id
_entity_poly.type
_entity_poly.pdbx_seq_one_letter_code
_entity_poly.pdbx_strand_id
1 'polypeptide(L)'
;IINAVAALARERHIPMKPRLRVLSLGAGVQSTTVALMGIHKEIPHMDHAIFSDTGWEPQSVYAHLQWLKPILEENGTQVHIVSAGNLRKDALGENPDITRVASMPIFVKNPDGTKGLLRRQCTLEYKINPLMKKQRELVGLKPRQRWKEEQHHCMDLVMGISWDETQRMKDPNVPWVTNHYPLIDNRMTRYDCLKWMEDKGYPKPPRSACLGCPYHNDVEWRHIKTTDPDGWADAVDFDEKLRKQALVVGKLEGEPYLHRSMLPLSEVDLRNEEDMGQINLFDQECEGMCGI
;
A
#
# COMPACT_ATOMS: atom_id res chain seq x y z
N ILE A 1 -5.40 23.40 20.71
CA ILE A 1 -5.99 22.19 21.36
C ILE A 1 -4.87 21.23 21.77
N ILE A 2 -3.87 20.94 20.91
CA ILE A 2 -2.74 20.05 21.22
C ILE A 2 -1.93 20.56 22.42
N ASN A 3 -1.69 21.84 22.54
CA ASN A 3 -0.96 22.44 23.65
C ASN A 3 -1.72 22.40 24.98
N ALA A 4 -3.06 22.40 24.95
CA ALA A 4 -3.88 22.31 26.16
C ALA A 4 -3.89 20.90 26.76
N VAL A 5 -3.90 19.84 25.90
CA VAL A 5 -3.85 18.45 26.36
C VAL A 5 -2.46 18.11 26.93
N ALA A 6 -1.40 18.63 26.33
CA ALA A 6 -0.04 18.49 26.87
C ALA A 6 0.17 19.23 28.20
N ALA A 7 -0.51 20.37 28.39
CA ALA A 7 -0.49 21.09 29.65
C ALA A 7 -1.22 20.31 30.77
N LEU A 8 -2.41 19.77 30.48
CA LEU A 8 -3.20 18.98 31.44
C LEU A 8 -2.50 17.66 31.85
N ALA A 9 -1.75 17.03 30.93
CA ALA A 9 -0.93 15.85 31.22
C ALA A 9 0.25 16.17 32.15
N ARG A 10 0.85 17.36 32.03
CA ARG A 10 1.92 17.83 32.93
C ARG A 10 1.44 18.06 34.38
N GLU A 11 0.19 18.49 34.56
CA GLU A 11 -0.37 18.74 35.88
C GLU A 11 -0.70 17.44 36.64
N ARG A 12 -0.92 16.31 35.98
CA ARG A 12 -1.29 15.02 36.62
C ARG A 12 -0.12 14.08 36.87
N HIS A 13 1.15 14.46 36.61
CA HIS A 13 2.33 13.60 36.79
C HIS A 13 2.14 12.15 36.25
N ILE A 14 1.36 11.98 35.19
CA ILE A 14 1.21 10.70 34.51
C ILE A 14 2.51 10.49 33.74
N PRO A 15 3.34 9.46 34.03
CA PRO A 15 4.53 9.20 33.26
C PRO A 15 4.08 8.84 31.86
N MET A 16 4.29 9.76 30.90
CA MET A 16 4.04 9.50 29.49
C MET A 16 4.98 8.39 29.08
N LYS A 17 4.45 7.19 28.79
CA LYS A 17 5.21 6.16 28.10
C LYS A 17 5.81 6.78 26.84
N PRO A 18 7.09 6.49 26.52
CA PRO A 18 7.65 6.96 25.27
C PRO A 18 6.72 6.53 24.12
N ARG A 19 6.39 7.47 23.25
CA ARG A 19 5.53 7.20 22.09
C ARG A 19 6.29 6.30 21.14
N LEU A 20 5.70 5.19 20.76
CA LEU A 20 6.24 4.34 19.71
C LEU A 20 6.08 5.03 18.36
N ARG A 21 7.16 5.17 17.62
CA ARG A 21 7.12 5.69 16.26
C ARG A 21 7.15 4.55 15.26
N VAL A 22 6.07 4.39 14.52
CA VAL A 22 5.83 3.24 13.64
C VAL A 22 5.64 3.72 12.21
N LEU A 23 6.47 3.23 11.30
CA LEU A 23 6.33 3.49 9.87
C LEU A 23 5.35 2.49 9.23
N SER A 24 4.35 3.00 8.51
CA SER A 24 3.58 2.21 7.54
C SER A 24 4.43 2.03 6.28
N LEU A 25 5.10 0.88 6.17
CA LEU A 25 6.05 0.60 5.10
C LEU A 25 5.32 -0.05 3.92
N GLY A 26 5.21 0.66 2.80
CA GLY A 26 4.68 0.10 1.56
C GLY A 26 5.74 -0.49 0.64
N ALA A 27 7.04 -0.37 0.98
CA ALA A 27 8.19 -0.75 0.15
C ALA A 27 8.21 -0.08 -1.25
N GLY A 28 7.53 1.06 -1.39
CA GLY A 28 7.59 1.92 -2.57
C GLY A 28 8.46 3.16 -2.32
N VAL A 29 8.52 4.07 -3.29
CA VAL A 29 9.40 5.25 -3.27
C VAL A 29 9.26 6.06 -1.98
N GLN A 30 8.07 6.58 -1.70
CA GLN A 30 7.87 7.50 -0.57
C GLN A 30 8.15 6.85 0.79
N SER A 31 7.63 5.64 1.03
CA SER A 31 7.83 4.96 2.32
C SER A 31 9.28 4.51 2.54
N THR A 32 10.00 4.15 1.47
CA THR A 32 11.44 3.85 1.53
C THR A 32 12.24 5.11 1.85
N THR A 33 11.94 6.23 1.17
CA THR A 33 12.59 7.52 1.46
C THR A 33 12.41 7.91 2.92
N VAL A 34 11.17 7.86 3.46
CA VAL A 34 10.89 8.14 4.87
C VAL A 34 11.69 7.24 5.81
N ALA A 35 11.74 5.93 5.52
CA ALA A 35 12.50 4.98 6.32
C ALA A 35 13.99 5.36 6.40
N LEU A 36 14.60 5.68 5.25
CA LEU A 36 16.01 6.04 5.16
C LEU A 36 16.31 7.44 5.70
N MET A 37 15.42 8.43 5.53
CA MET A 37 15.55 9.75 6.17
C MET A 37 15.62 9.63 7.70
N GLY A 38 14.88 8.67 8.29
CA GLY A 38 14.97 8.37 9.72
C GLY A 38 16.37 7.85 10.12
N ILE A 39 16.99 7.00 9.31
CA ILE A 39 18.36 6.52 9.50
C ILE A 39 19.38 7.69 9.39
N HIS A 40 19.19 8.56 8.39
CA HIS A 40 20.02 9.74 8.20
C HIS A 40 19.77 10.86 9.22
N LYS A 41 18.83 10.68 10.17
CA LYS A 41 18.46 11.66 11.19
C LYS A 41 17.91 12.97 10.62
N GLU A 42 17.42 12.95 9.38
CA GLU A 42 16.77 14.10 8.75
C GLU A 42 15.33 14.26 9.26
N ILE A 43 14.74 13.17 9.74
CA ILE A 43 13.48 13.13 10.49
C ILE A 43 13.67 12.26 11.75
N PRO A 44 12.75 12.33 12.73
CA PRO A 44 12.85 11.47 13.90
C PRO A 44 12.86 9.99 13.56
N HIS A 45 13.71 9.22 14.25
CA HIS A 45 13.91 7.78 14.05
C HIS A 45 12.62 6.97 14.23
N MET A 46 12.49 5.84 13.50
CA MET A 46 11.37 4.90 13.61
C MET A 46 11.77 3.73 14.52
N ASP A 47 10.96 3.43 15.53
CA ASP A 47 11.17 2.25 16.37
C ASP A 47 10.81 0.96 15.61
N HIS A 48 9.74 1.05 14.81
CA HIS A 48 9.21 -0.07 14.04
C HIS A 48 8.81 0.35 12.63
N ALA A 49 8.91 -0.59 11.68
CA ALA A 49 8.31 -0.49 10.35
C ALA A 49 7.43 -1.71 10.11
N ILE A 50 6.20 -1.52 9.61
CA ILE A 50 5.26 -2.61 9.35
C ILE A 50 4.94 -2.65 7.86
N PHE A 51 5.29 -3.76 7.21
CA PHE A 51 4.91 -4.09 5.83
C PHE A 51 3.74 -5.07 5.84
N SER A 52 2.65 -4.71 5.16
CA SER A 52 1.51 -5.61 4.96
C SER A 52 1.67 -6.34 3.63
N ASP A 53 2.03 -7.61 3.71
CA ASP A 53 2.16 -8.50 2.56
C ASP A 53 0.78 -9.02 2.14
N THR A 54 0.39 -8.74 0.90
CA THR A 54 -0.85 -9.26 0.32
C THR A 54 -0.71 -10.69 -0.21
N GLY A 55 0.52 -11.24 -0.19
CA GLY A 55 0.86 -12.51 -0.80
C GLY A 55 0.83 -12.48 -2.34
N TRP A 56 0.71 -11.28 -2.93
CA TRP A 56 0.64 -11.08 -4.38
C TRP A 56 1.28 -9.75 -4.81
N GLU A 57 2.45 -9.45 -4.24
CA GLU A 57 3.25 -8.30 -4.68
C GLU A 57 4.19 -8.72 -5.83
N PRO A 58 4.61 -7.79 -6.73
CA PRO A 58 5.64 -8.07 -7.73
C PRO A 58 6.95 -8.54 -7.10
N GLN A 59 7.72 -9.37 -7.82
CA GLN A 59 9.01 -9.87 -7.35
C GLN A 59 9.99 -8.73 -7.00
N SER A 60 9.93 -7.62 -7.72
CA SER A 60 10.73 -6.42 -7.44
C SER A 60 10.44 -5.81 -6.06
N VAL A 61 9.19 -5.88 -5.56
CA VAL A 61 8.82 -5.40 -4.23
C VAL A 61 9.41 -6.31 -3.15
N TYR A 62 9.34 -7.63 -3.32
CA TYR A 62 9.96 -8.57 -2.39
C TYR A 62 11.49 -8.44 -2.36
N ALA A 63 12.13 -8.32 -3.51
CA ALA A 63 13.58 -8.09 -3.61
C ALA A 63 13.98 -6.77 -2.92
N HIS A 64 13.22 -5.70 -3.12
CA HIS A 64 13.45 -4.42 -2.48
C HIS A 64 13.28 -4.50 -0.95
N LEU A 65 12.26 -5.21 -0.47
CA LEU A 65 12.05 -5.43 0.96
C LEU A 65 13.18 -6.25 1.59
N GLN A 66 13.69 -7.29 0.88
CA GLN A 66 14.84 -8.07 1.32
C GLN A 66 16.11 -7.22 1.42
N TRP A 67 16.30 -6.26 0.53
CA TRP A 67 17.39 -5.29 0.59
C TRP A 67 17.21 -4.28 1.72
N LEU A 68 16.01 -3.70 1.89
CA LEU A 68 15.74 -2.63 2.84
C LEU A 68 15.71 -3.11 4.30
N LYS A 69 15.14 -4.30 4.54
CA LYS A 69 14.92 -4.83 5.89
C LYS A 69 16.20 -4.89 6.74
N PRO A 70 17.34 -5.50 6.30
CA PRO A 70 18.55 -5.53 7.10
C PRO A 70 19.10 -4.13 7.37
N ILE A 71 19.03 -3.20 6.43
CA ILE A 71 19.47 -1.82 6.61
C ILE A 71 18.69 -1.16 7.75
N LEU A 72 17.38 -1.33 7.81
CA LEU A 72 16.55 -0.78 8.88
C LEU A 72 16.87 -1.42 10.23
N GLU A 73 16.99 -2.75 10.28
CA GLU A 73 17.22 -3.50 11.51
C GLU A 73 18.62 -3.22 12.11
N GLU A 74 19.67 -3.11 11.29
CA GLU A 74 21.02 -2.71 11.70
C GLU A 74 21.06 -1.28 12.26
N ASN A 75 20.14 -0.43 11.84
CA ASN A 75 20.00 0.94 12.32
C ASN A 75 18.93 1.10 13.43
N GLY A 76 18.45 0.00 14.03
CA GLY A 76 17.60 0.02 15.21
C GLY A 76 16.09 0.09 14.93
N THR A 77 15.65 0.03 13.66
CA THR A 77 14.22 -0.05 13.31
C THR A 77 13.80 -1.49 13.14
N GLN A 78 12.95 -2.01 14.00
CA GLN A 78 12.44 -3.38 13.89
C GLN A 78 11.43 -3.51 12.76
N VAL A 79 11.68 -4.40 11.79
CA VAL A 79 10.77 -4.61 10.64
C VAL A 79 9.83 -5.79 10.87
N HIS A 80 8.53 -5.53 10.74
CA HIS A 80 7.47 -6.53 10.85
C HIS A 80 6.82 -6.76 9.49
N ILE A 81 6.75 -8.01 9.07
CA ILE A 81 5.98 -8.43 7.90
C ILE A 81 4.70 -9.08 8.42
N VAL A 82 3.56 -8.53 8.05
CA VAL A 82 2.24 -9.03 8.45
C VAL A 82 1.42 -9.38 7.22
N SER A 83 0.52 -10.34 7.34
CA SER A 83 -0.34 -10.75 6.22
C SER A 83 -1.73 -11.14 6.72
N ALA A 84 -2.74 -10.95 5.87
CA ALA A 84 -4.09 -11.45 6.05
C ALA A 84 -4.38 -12.70 5.22
N GLY A 85 -3.41 -13.17 4.44
CA GLY A 85 -3.56 -14.28 3.50
C GLY A 85 -3.01 -13.96 2.12
N ASN A 86 -3.42 -14.71 1.12
CA ASN A 86 -3.00 -14.52 -0.26
C ASN A 86 -4.15 -13.92 -1.08
N LEU A 87 -4.05 -12.64 -1.42
CA LEU A 87 -5.09 -11.89 -2.13
C LEU A 87 -5.54 -12.58 -3.44
N ARG A 88 -4.60 -13.15 -4.21
CA ARG A 88 -4.89 -13.84 -5.46
C ARG A 88 -5.78 -15.06 -5.24
N LYS A 89 -5.35 -15.97 -4.34
CA LYS A 89 -6.09 -17.20 -4.02
C LYS A 89 -7.46 -16.89 -3.43
N ASP A 90 -7.50 -15.91 -2.55
CA ASP A 90 -8.72 -15.50 -1.86
C ASP A 90 -9.70 -14.81 -2.83
N ALA A 91 -9.20 -14.05 -3.81
CA ALA A 91 -10.03 -13.44 -4.85
C ALA A 91 -10.58 -14.48 -5.85
N LEU A 92 -9.87 -15.58 -6.05
CA LEU A 92 -10.35 -16.72 -6.86
C LEU A 92 -11.17 -17.73 -6.04
N GLY A 93 -11.35 -17.54 -4.73
CA GLY A 93 -12.05 -18.50 -3.89
C GLY A 93 -11.33 -19.86 -3.77
N GLU A 94 -10.04 -19.89 -4.03
CA GLU A 94 -9.20 -21.11 -3.95
C GLU A 94 -8.79 -21.44 -2.52
N ASN A 95 -9.00 -20.54 -1.56
CA ASN A 95 -8.67 -20.76 -0.16
C ASN A 95 -9.88 -21.34 0.59
N PRO A 96 -9.81 -22.58 1.07
CA PRO A 96 -10.93 -23.23 1.76
C PRO A 96 -11.25 -22.61 3.12
N ASP A 97 -10.33 -21.87 3.71
CA ASP A 97 -10.48 -21.27 5.04
C ASP A 97 -11.24 -19.95 5.02
N ILE A 98 -11.52 -19.39 3.84
CA ILE A 98 -12.26 -18.13 3.71
C ILE A 98 -13.73 -18.38 3.35
N THR A 99 -14.62 -17.66 4.01
CA THR A 99 -16.07 -17.73 3.77
C THR A 99 -16.55 -16.75 2.69
N ARG A 100 -15.70 -15.83 2.25
CA ARG A 100 -16.02 -14.79 1.29
C ARG A 100 -14.84 -14.51 0.37
N VAL A 101 -15.09 -14.51 -0.93
CA VAL A 101 -14.12 -14.11 -1.95
C VAL A 101 -13.65 -12.66 -1.72
N ALA A 102 -12.34 -12.43 -1.82
CA ALA A 102 -11.76 -11.10 -1.64
C ALA A 102 -12.26 -10.13 -2.73
N SER A 103 -12.75 -8.98 -2.31
CA SER A 103 -13.26 -7.97 -3.23
C SER A 103 -12.16 -7.03 -3.70
N MET A 104 -11.76 -7.20 -4.95
CA MET A 104 -10.87 -6.29 -5.68
C MET A 104 -11.69 -5.33 -6.55
N PRO A 105 -11.15 -4.15 -6.92
CA PRO A 105 -11.85 -3.19 -7.79
C PRO A 105 -11.78 -3.62 -9.25
N ILE A 106 -12.34 -4.81 -9.55
CA ILE A 106 -12.36 -5.42 -10.87
C ILE A 106 -13.32 -4.64 -11.77
N PHE A 107 -12.93 -4.40 -13.00
CA PHE A 107 -13.82 -3.85 -14.04
C PHE A 107 -14.81 -4.91 -14.48
N VAL A 108 -16.07 -4.50 -14.72
CA VAL A 108 -17.14 -5.41 -15.10
C VAL A 108 -17.84 -4.87 -16.35
N LYS A 109 -17.96 -5.72 -17.37
CA LYS A 109 -18.75 -5.45 -18.55
C LYS A 109 -20.13 -6.05 -18.35
N ASN A 110 -21.14 -5.21 -18.16
CA ASN A 110 -22.50 -5.66 -17.95
C ASN A 110 -23.15 -6.15 -19.24
N PRO A 111 -24.21 -7.01 -19.19
CA PRO A 111 -24.90 -7.52 -20.37
C PRO A 111 -25.49 -6.43 -21.25
N ASP A 112 -25.90 -5.30 -20.69
CA ASP A 112 -26.40 -4.12 -21.39
C ASP A 112 -25.29 -3.25 -22.02
N GLY A 113 -24.04 -3.66 -21.94
CA GLY A 113 -22.85 -2.95 -22.43
C GLY A 113 -22.34 -1.84 -21.53
N THR A 114 -22.98 -1.58 -20.39
CA THR A 114 -22.48 -0.60 -19.42
C THR A 114 -21.23 -1.12 -18.69
N LYS A 115 -20.41 -0.19 -18.21
CA LYS A 115 -19.20 -0.48 -17.49
C LYS A 115 -19.43 -0.34 -15.99
N GLY A 116 -19.01 -1.35 -15.23
CA GLY A 116 -19.02 -1.36 -13.77
C GLY A 116 -17.60 -1.44 -13.17
N LEU A 117 -17.50 -1.12 -11.89
CA LEU A 117 -16.30 -1.33 -11.10
C LEU A 117 -16.71 -1.92 -9.75
N LEU A 118 -16.12 -3.06 -9.39
CA LEU A 118 -16.39 -3.68 -8.10
C LEU A 118 -15.81 -2.86 -6.95
N ARG A 119 -16.42 -3.03 -5.77
CA ARG A 119 -16.00 -2.30 -4.58
C ARG A 119 -14.60 -2.71 -4.14
N ARG A 120 -13.72 -1.73 -3.93
CA ARG A 120 -12.36 -1.93 -3.41
C ARG A 120 -12.39 -2.20 -1.90
N GLN A 121 -12.23 -3.45 -1.49
CA GLN A 121 -12.10 -3.85 -0.09
C GLN A 121 -10.72 -4.44 0.23
N CYS A 122 -9.96 -4.85 -0.78
CA CYS A 122 -8.64 -5.44 -0.63
C CYS A 122 -7.66 -4.57 0.19
N THR A 123 -7.71 -3.24 0.04
CA THR A 123 -6.86 -2.33 0.84
C THR A 123 -7.18 -2.43 2.33
N LEU A 124 -8.46 -2.41 2.70
CA LEU A 124 -8.86 -2.53 4.10
C LEU A 124 -8.48 -3.90 4.66
N GLU A 125 -8.79 -4.95 3.93
CA GLU A 125 -8.66 -6.33 4.41
C GLU A 125 -7.22 -6.82 4.44
N TYR A 126 -6.42 -6.53 3.40
CA TYR A 126 -5.07 -7.07 3.24
C TYR A 126 -3.95 -6.09 3.62
N LYS A 127 -4.24 -4.79 3.76
CA LYS A 127 -3.23 -3.80 4.14
C LYS A 127 -3.56 -3.14 5.49
N ILE A 128 -4.72 -2.51 5.65
CA ILE A 128 -5.04 -1.73 6.85
C ILE A 128 -5.27 -2.63 8.08
N ASN A 129 -6.09 -3.68 7.96
CA ASN A 129 -6.43 -4.53 9.09
C ASN A 129 -5.20 -5.27 9.67
N PRO A 130 -4.31 -5.91 8.88
CA PRO A 130 -3.10 -6.54 9.41
C PRO A 130 -2.16 -5.53 10.09
N LEU A 131 -1.98 -4.35 9.47
CA LEU A 131 -1.19 -3.26 10.01
C LEU A 131 -1.76 -2.79 11.36
N MET A 132 -3.07 -2.52 11.45
CA MET A 132 -3.73 -2.10 12.69
C MET A 132 -3.64 -3.18 13.77
N LYS A 133 -3.77 -4.47 13.40
CA LYS A 133 -3.59 -5.59 14.34
C LYS A 133 -2.19 -5.57 14.96
N LYS A 134 -1.15 -5.37 14.14
CA LYS A 134 0.24 -5.29 14.63
C LYS A 134 0.48 -4.04 15.46
N GLN A 135 -0.05 -2.90 15.06
CA GLN A 135 0.02 -1.67 15.86
C GLN A 135 -0.58 -1.86 17.25
N ARG A 136 -1.77 -2.50 17.34
CA ARG A 136 -2.41 -2.81 18.64
C ARG A 136 -1.54 -3.70 19.51
N GLU A 137 -0.90 -4.72 18.91
CA GLU A 137 0.04 -5.60 19.60
C GLU A 137 1.23 -4.82 20.18
N LEU A 138 1.85 -3.94 19.38
CA LEU A 138 3.00 -3.14 19.78
C LEU A 138 2.69 -2.20 20.96
N VAL A 139 1.48 -1.66 21.05
CA VAL A 139 1.05 -0.86 22.20
C VAL A 139 0.49 -1.70 23.36
N GLY A 140 0.57 -3.03 23.28
CA GLY A 140 0.16 -3.95 24.35
C GLY A 140 -1.36 -4.17 24.44
N LEU A 141 -2.13 -3.87 23.39
CA LEU A 141 -3.56 -4.12 23.33
C LEU A 141 -3.84 -5.54 22.86
N LYS A 142 -4.55 -6.32 23.70
CA LYS A 142 -5.04 -7.65 23.32
C LYS A 142 -6.13 -7.58 22.25
N PRO A 143 -6.36 -8.66 21.47
CA PRO A 143 -7.49 -8.73 20.55
C PRO A 143 -8.82 -8.39 21.27
N ARG A 144 -9.66 -7.56 20.64
CA ARG A 144 -10.95 -7.07 21.18
C ARG A 144 -10.87 -6.27 22.48
N GLN A 145 -9.69 -6.03 23.06
CA GLN A 145 -9.55 -5.18 24.22
C GLN A 145 -9.97 -3.76 23.87
N ARG A 146 -10.84 -3.17 24.72
CA ARG A 146 -11.19 -1.76 24.57
C ARG A 146 -10.01 -0.89 25.00
N TRP A 147 -9.88 0.19 24.31
CA TRP A 147 -8.93 1.25 24.58
C TRP A 147 -9.25 1.96 25.92
N LYS A 148 -8.21 2.37 26.66
CA LYS A 148 -8.35 3.16 27.88
C LYS A 148 -7.75 4.54 27.68
N GLU A 149 -8.28 5.53 28.39
CA GLU A 149 -7.86 6.93 28.26
C GLU A 149 -6.35 7.15 28.52
N GLU A 150 -5.78 6.36 29.43
CA GLU A 150 -4.33 6.38 29.75
C GLU A 150 -3.41 6.03 28.55
N GLN A 151 -3.97 5.48 27.50
CA GLN A 151 -3.25 5.05 26.29
C GLN A 151 -3.42 6.05 25.13
N HIS A 152 -4.09 7.21 25.34
CA HIS A 152 -4.23 8.22 24.30
C HIS A 152 -2.87 8.67 23.79
N HIS A 153 -2.75 8.79 22.44
CA HIS A 153 -1.55 9.24 21.76
C HIS A 153 -0.27 8.48 22.15
N CYS A 154 -0.33 7.14 22.26
CA CYS A 154 0.86 6.35 22.57
C CYS A 154 1.64 5.89 21.35
N MET A 155 1.14 6.14 20.13
CA MET A 155 1.80 5.79 18.87
C MET A 155 1.79 6.97 17.89
N ASP A 156 2.95 7.24 17.31
CA ASP A 156 3.13 8.08 16.15
C ASP A 156 3.19 7.19 14.91
N LEU A 157 2.13 7.23 14.08
CA LEU A 157 2.09 6.50 12.81
C LEU A 157 2.62 7.38 11.70
N VAL A 158 3.76 7.00 11.16
CA VAL A 158 4.44 7.73 10.09
C VAL A 158 4.06 7.14 8.75
N MET A 159 3.62 7.97 7.83
CA MET A 159 3.18 7.57 6.49
C MET A 159 3.96 8.30 5.40
N GLY A 160 4.41 7.54 4.40
CA GLY A 160 5.07 8.08 3.21
C GLY A 160 4.04 8.61 2.21
N ILE A 161 3.40 9.72 2.53
CA ILE A 161 2.54 10.48 1.62
C ILE A 161 3.30 11.74 1.23
N SER A 162 3.54 11.93 -0.06
CA SER A 162 4.30 13.06 -0.60
C SER A 162 3.43 14.30 -0.80
N TRP A 163 4.08 15.46 -1.02
CA TRP A 163 3.39 16.74 -1.16
C TRP A 163 2.38 16.79 -2.31
N ASP A 164 2.66 16.10 -3.40
CA ASP A 164 1.77 15.93 -4.57
C ASP A 164 0.56 15.01 -4.30
N GLU A 165 0.53 14.32 -3.14
CA GLU A 165 -0.54 13.42 -2.73
C GLU A 165 -1.25 13.89 -1.43
N THR A 166 -1.23 15.18 -1.09
CA THR A 166 -1.80 15.74 0.16
C THR A 166 -3.27 15.38 0.38
N GLN A 167 -4.05 15.18 -0.68
CA GLN A 167 -5.46 14.76 -0.62
C GLN A 167 -5.65 13.36 0.01
N ARG A 168 -4.56 12.59 0.17
CA ARG A 168 -4.58 11.27 0.84
C ARG A 168 -4.42 11.37 2.36
N MET A 169 -4.09 12.54 2.90
CA MET A 169 -4.02 12.74 4.34
C MET A 169 -5.37 12.47 5.00
N LYS A 170 -5.33 11.77 6.12
CA LYS A 170 -6.51 11.47 6.92
C LYS A 170 -6.19 11.59 8.41
N ASP A 171 -7.19 11.98 9.18
CA ASP A 171 -7.12 11.89 10.63
C ASP A 171 -7.09 10.41 11.07
N PRO A 172 -6.42 10.09 12.19
CA PRO A 172 -6.42 8.75 12.73
C PRO A 172 -7.83 8.34 13.18
N ASN A 173 -8.24 7.12 12.82
CA ASN A 173 -9.54 6.57 13.19
C ASN A 173 -9.61 6.10 14.66
N VAL A 174 -8.50 6.19 15.39
CA VAL A 174 -8.37 5.69 16.76
C VAL A 174 -7.60 6.69 17.63
N PRO A 175 -8.00 6.88 18.91
CA PRO A 175 -7.46 7.96 19.74
C PRO A 175 -6.03 7.72 20.25
N TRP A 176 -5.49 6.53 20.07
CA TRP A 176 -4.14 6.17 20.51
C TRP A 176 -3.06 6.35 19.43
N VAL A 177 -3.44 6.73 18.23
CA VAL A 177 -2.54 7.02 17.12
C VAL A 177 -2.53 8.51 16.82
N THR A 178 -1.36 9.03 16.47
CA THR A 178 -1.21 10.35 15.82
C THR A 178 -0.52 10.11 14.47
N ASN A 179 -1.13 10.58 13.39
CA ASN A 179 -0.57 10.46 12.05
C ASN A 179 0.48 11.55 11.80
N HIS A 180 1.60 11.17 11.17
CA HIS A 180 2.67 12.06 10.75
C HIS A 180 3.00 11.86 9.28
N TYR A 181 3.25 12.96 8.58
CA TYR A 181 3.49 13.00 7.14
C TYR A 181 4.80 13.76 6.83
N PRO A 182 5.97 13.19 7.12
CA PRO A 182 7.25 13.92 7.04
C PRO A 182 7.56 14.49 5.66
N LEU A 183 7.12 13.81 4.58
CA LEU A 183 7.34 14.30 3.21
C LEU A 183 6.50 15.56 2.92
N ILE A 184 5.29 15.66 3.51
CA ILE A 184 4.46 16.85 3.40
C ILE A 184 5.06 17.98 4.21
N ASP A 185 5.51 17.71 5.44
CA ASP A 185 6.15 18.70 6.31
C ASP A 185 7.41 19.30 5.64
N ASN A 186 8.16 18.47 4.90
CA ASN A 186 9.34 18.87 4.13
C ASN A 186 9.02 19.31 2.69
N ARG A 187 7.75 19.36 2.28
CA ARG A 187 7.28 19.71 0.93
C ARG A 187 7.92 18.86 -0.19
N MET A 188 8.21 17.62 0.09
CA MET A 188 8.82 16.68 -0.87
C MET A 188 7.75 16.01 -1.72
N THR A 189 7.89 16.15 -3.03
CA THR A 189 7.12 15.42 -4.04
C THR A 189 7.67 14.02 -4.22
N ARG A 190 6.97 13.16 -4.97
CA ARG A 190 7.50 11.85 -5.35
C ARG A 190 8.81 11.98 -6.16
N TYR A 191 8.93 13.00 -7.00
CA TYR A 191 10.16 13.30 -7.72
C TYR A 191 11.32 13.63 -6.79
N ASP A 192 11.09 14.47 -5.78
CA ASP A 192 12.11 14.83 -4.78
C ASP A 192 12.56 13.59 -3.99
N CYS A 193 11.64 12.67 -3.68
CA CYS A 193 11.98 11.39 -3.07
C CYS A 193 12.92 10.56 -3.93
N LEU A 194 12.65 10.44 -5.24
CA LEU A 194 13.53 9.73 -6.17
C LEU A 194 14.90 10.37 -6.27
N LYS A 195 14.94 11.70 -6.38
CA LYS A 195 16.20 12.46 -6.40
C LYS A 195 17.00 12.30 -5.11
N TRP A 196 16.34 12.37 -3.96
CA TRP A 196 16.96 12.13 -2.66
C TRP A 196 17.59 10.72 -2.58
N MET A 197 16.89 9.70 -3.06
CA MET A 197 17.41 8.32 -3.12
C MET A 197 18.66 8.25 -4.02
N GLU A 198 18.63 8.86 -5.20
CA GLU A 198 19.73 8.92 -6.13
C GLU A 198 20.94 9.66 -5.54
N ASP A 199 20.73 10.86 -4.97
CA ASP A 199 21.77 11.69 -4.35
C ASP A 199 22.48 10.97 -3.19
N LYS A 200 21.78 10.08 -2.49
CA LYS A 200 22.33 9.23 -1.42
C LYS A 200 22.93 7.90 -1.93
N GLY A 201 22.86 7.62 -3.22
CA GLY A 201 23.38 6.38 -3.82
C GLY A 201 22.53 5.14 -3.54
N TYR A 202 21.26 5.29 -3.21
CA TYR A 202 20.34 4.20 -2.99
C TYR A 202 19.67 3.73 -4.29
N PRO A 203 19.33 2.43 -4.40
CA PRO A 203 18.62 1.92 -5.58
C PRO A 203 17.23 2.54 -5.68
N LYS A 204 16.75 2.74 -6.91
CA LYS A 204 15.39 3.21 -7.17
C LYS A 204 14.38 2.18 -6.66
N PRO A 205 13.48 2.55 -5.71
CA PRO A 205 12.46 1.64 -5.22
C PRO A 205 11.44 1.28 -6.31
N PRO A 206 10.87 0.06 -6.27
CA PRO A 206 9.79 -0.32 -7.18
C PRO A 206 8.50 0.44 -6.84
N ARG A 207 7.52 0.33 -7.73
CA ARG A 207 6.15 0.73 -7.40
C ARG A 207 5.52 -0.30 -6.47
N SER A 208 4.97 0.16 -5.33
CA SER A 208 4.26 -0.69 -4.37
C SER A 208 2.80 -0.84 -4.75
N ALA A 209 2.51 -1.79 -5.63
CA ALA A 209 1.15 -2.18 -5.98
C ALA A 209 1.11 -3.70 -6.20
N CYS A 210 0.00 -4.36 -5.78
CA CYS A 210 -0.18 -5.80 -6.00
C CYS A 210 -0.08 -6.11 -7.50
N LEU A 211 0.47 -7.27 -7.85
CA LEU A 211 0.72 -7.67 -9.23
C LEU A 211 -0.52 -7.58 -10.12
N GLY A 212 -1.66 -8.11 -9.68
CA GLY A 212 -2.93 -8.05 -10.41
C GLY A 212 -3.82 -6.87 -9.98
N CYS A 213 -3.24 -5.71 -9.68
CA CYS A 213 -4.04 -4.54 -9.33
C CYS A 213 -4.77 -3.96 -10.55
N PRO A 214 -6.12 -3.84 -10.56
CA PRO A 214 -6.84 -3.26 -11.69
C PRO A 214 -6.55 -1.78 -11.95
N TYR A 215 -5.90 -1.10 -10.99
CA TYR A 215 -5.50 0.30 -11.13
C TYR A 215 -4.10 0.48 -11.76
N HIS A 216 -3.50 -0.57 -12.30
CA HIS A 216 -2.34 -0.40 -13.16
C HIS A 216 -2.76 0.31 -14.45
N ASN A 217 -1.99 1.32 -14.86
CA ASN A 217 -2.10 1.92 -16.18
C ASN A 217 -1.35 1.09 -17.23
N ASP A 218 -1.46 1.46 -18.50
CA ASP A 218 -0.87 0.69 -19.61
C ASP A 218 0.66 0.66 -19.56
N VAL A 219 1.29 1.75 -19.07
CA VAL A 219 2.75 1.81 -18.85
C VAL A 219 3.18 0.79 -17.81
N GLU A 220 2.42 0.65 -16.72
CA GLU A 220 2.71 -0.29 -15.66
C GLU A 220 2.48 -1.74 -16.07
N TRP A 221 1.37 -2.02 -16.75
CA TRP A 221 1.14 -3.35 -17.30
C TRP A 221 2.25 -3.75 -18.29
N ARG A 222 2.69 -2.82 -19.14
CA ARG A 222 3.82 -3.04 -20.04
C ARG A 222 5.11 -3.27 -19.28
N HIS A 223 5.38 -2.48 -18.24
CA HIS A 223 6.56 -2.66 -17.41
C HIS A 223 6.58 -4.06 -16.78
N ILE A 224 5.48 -4.51 -16.19
CA ILE A 224 5.35 -5.88 -15.65
C ILE A 224 5.62 -6.90 -16.76
N LYS A 225 4.97 -6.76 -17.92
CA LYS A 225 5.12 -7.68 -19.05
C LYS A 225 6.58 -7.81 -19.55
N THR A 226 7.35 -6.72 -19.47
CA THR A 226 8.74 -6.68 -19.98
C THR A 226 9.79 -7.06 -18.93
N THR A 227 9.57 -6.73 -17.65
CA THR A 227 10.57 -6.88 -16.58
C THR A 227 10.27 -8.05 -15.64
N ASP A 228 9.02 -8.53 -15.58
CA ASP A 228 8.57 -9.65 -14.75
C ASP A 228 7.64 -10.57 -15.58
N PRO A 229 8.19 -11.34 -16.55
CA PRO A 229 7.39 -12.22 -17.41
C PRO A 229 6.57 -13.26 -16.65
N ASP A 230 7.10 -13.79 -15.55
CA ASP A 230 6.39 -14.76 -14.70
C ASP A 230 5.22 -14.10 -13.97
N GLY A 231 5.44 -12.89 -13.44
CA GLY A 231 4.39 -12.08 -12.86
C GLY A 231 3.31 -11.69 -13.88
N TRP A 232 3.71 -11.35 -15.11
CA TRP A 232 2.76 -11.12 -16.19
C TRP A 232 1.92 -12.36 -16.51
N ALA A 233 2.55 -13.52 -16.64
CA ALA A 233 1.84 -14.78 -16.89
C ALA A 233 0.85 -15.11 -15.76
N ASP A 234 1.24 -14.87 -14.51
CA ASP A 234 0.37 -15.05 -13.35
C ASP A 234 -0.83 -14.09 -13.34
N ALA A 235 -0.63 -12.82 -13.72
CA ALA A 235 -1.72 -11.85 -13.84
C ALA A 235 -2.69 -12.20 -14.97
N VAL A 236 -2.19 -12.71 -16.11
CA VAL A 236 -3.01 -13.20 -17.23
C VAL A 236 -3.81 -14.44 -16.82
N ASP A 237 -3.19 -15.41 -16.16
CA ASP A 237 -3.87 -16.61 -15.62
C ASP A 237 -4.97 -16.23 -14.62
N PHE A 238 -4.69 -15.27 -13.75
CA PHE A 238 -5.70 -14.76 -12.81
C PHE A 238 -6.90 -14.13 -13.54
N ASP A 239 -6.64 -13.27 -14.51
CA ASP A 239 -7.68 -12.60 -15.31
C ASP A 239 -8.57 -13.60 -16.05
N GLU A 240 -7.99 -14.66 -16.62
CA GLU A 240 -8.75 -15.73 -17.27
C GLU A 240 -9.57 -16.58 -16.26
N LYS A 241 -8.98 -16.96 -15.14
CA LYS A 241 -9.64 -17.71 -14.09
C LYS A 241 -10.81 -16.95 -13.50
N LEU A 242 -10.63 -15.63 -13.28
CA LEU A 242 -11.67 -14.75 -12.77
C LEU A 242 -12.91 -14.75 -13.68
N ARG A 243 -12.73 -14.67 -15.01
CA ARG A 243 -13.85 -14.77 -15.97
C ARG A 243 -14.52 -16.13 -15.94
N LYS A 244 -13.74 -17.20 -15.94
CA LYS A 244 -14.29 -18.58 -15.88
C LYS A 244 -15.10 -18.82 -14.61
N GLN A 245 -14.63 -18.34 -13.46
CA GLN A 245 -15.34 -18.50 -12.19
C GLN A 245 -16.61 -17.65 -12.08
N ALA A 246 -16.60 -16.42 -12.59
CA ALA A 246 -17.78 -15.56 -12.60
C ALA A 246 -18.95 -16.22 -13.34
N LEU A 247 -18.67 -16.93 -14.42
CA LEU A 247 -19.65 -17.70 -15.18
C LEU A 247 -20.20 -18.91 -14.40
N VAL A 248 -19.37 -19.56 -13.57
CA VAL A 248 -19.77 -20.75 -12.81
C VAL A 248 -20.53 -20.40 -11.53
N VAL A 249 -20.12 -19.37 -10.83
CA VAL A 249 -20.68 -19.01 -9.51
C VAL A 249 -21.96 -18.20 -9.61
N GLY A 250 -22.23 -17.58 -10.77
CA GLY A 250 -23.49 -16.85 -11.06
C GLY A 250 -23.79 -15.66 -10.13
N LYS A 251 -22.80 -15.20 -9.36
CA LYS A 251 -22.96 -14.10 -8.40
C LYS A 251 -22.65 -12.72 -8.99
N LEU A 252 -22.10 -12.69 -10.19
CA LEU A 252 -21.79 -11.47 -10.91
C LEU A 252 -22.60 -11.46 -12.20
N GLU A 253 -23.41 -10.41 -12.42
CA GLU A 253 -24.25 -10.30 -13.62
C GLU A 253 -23.46 -9.96 -14.89
N GLY A 254 -22.23 -9.41 -14.72
CA GLY A 254 -21.35 -9.01 -15.81
C GLY A 254 -20.05 -9.82 -15.87
N GLU A 255 -19.30 -9.63 -16.94
CA GLU A 255 -18.01 -10.27 -17.17
C GLU A 255 -16.88 -9.45 -16.55
N PRO A 256 -16.02 -10.05 -15.66
CA PRO A 256 -14.96 -9.34 -14.97
C PRO A 256 -13.66 -9.29 -15.78
N TYR A 257 -12.94 -8.18 -15.65
CA TYR A 257 -11.64 -7.93 -16.29
C TYR A 257 -10.70 -7.18 -15.35
N LEU A 258 -9.40 -7.50 -15.40
CA LEU A 258 -8.37 -6.74 -14.69
C LEU A 258 -8.12 -5.38 -15.35
N HIS A 259 -8.17 -5.33 -16.67
CA HIS A 259 -7.84 -4.11 -17.40
C HIS A 259 -9.07 -3.25 -17.68
N ARG A 260 -8.88 -1.92 -17.60
CA ARG A 260 -9.92 -0.89 -17.82
C ARG A 260 -10.55 -0.91 -19.22
N SER A 261 -9.88 -1.48 -20.23
CA SER A 261 -10.43 -1.65 -21.56
C SER A 261 -11.54 -2.68 -21.62
N MET A 262 -11.65 -3.56 -20.59
CA MET A 262 -12.55 -4.72 -20.58
C MET A 262 -12.31 -5.69 -21.75
N LEU A 263 -11.03 -5.89 -22.02
CA LEU A 263 -10.50 -6.97 -22.85
C LEU A 263 -9.72 -7.94 -21.96
N PRO A 264 -9.59 -9.22 -22.39
CA PRO A 264 -8.65 -10.13 -21.74
C PRO A 264 -7.28 -9.51 -21.66
N LEU A 265 -6.61 -9.62 -20.49
CA LEU A 265 -5.33 -8.94 -20.25
C LEU A 265 -4.27 -9.35 -21.30
N SER A 266 -4.32 -10.57 -21.79
CA SER A 266 -3.46 -11.09 -22.85
C SER A 266 -3.64 -10.39 -24.22
N GLU A 267 -4.81 -9.79 -24.46
CA GLU A 267 -5.21 -9.17 -25.73
C GLU A 267 -5.13 -7.63 -25.71
N VAL A 268 -4.81 -7.05 -24.53
CA VAL A 268 -4.75 -5.60 -24.40
C VAL A 268 -3.58 -5.03 -25.16
N ASP A 269 -3.83 -4.01 -25.98
CA ASP A 269 -2.78 -3.19 -26.59
C ASP A 269 -2.22 -2.23 -25.53
N LEU A 270 -1.02 -2.53 -25.07
CA LEU A 270 -0.31 -1.78 -24.03
C LEU A 270 0.62 -0.70 -24.60
N ARG A 271 0.57 -0.41 -25.91
CA ARG A 271 1.34 0.68 -26.48
C ARG A 271 0.88 2.01 -25.86
N ASN A 272 1.83 2.88 -25.54
CA ASN A 272 1.52 4.23 -25.10
C ASN A 272 1.39 5.20 -26.28
N GLU A 273 1.03 6.42 -25.97
CA GLU A 273 0.89 7.48 -26.97
C GLU A 273 2.21 7.79 -27.66
N GLU A 274 3.35 7.61 -26.99
CA GLU A 274 4.69 7.75 -27.59
C GLU A 274 4.98 6.66 -28.63
N ASP A 275 4.59 5.40 -28.34
CA ASP A 275 4.70 4.30 -29.31
C ASP A 275 3.78 4.53 -30.53
N MET A 276 2.75 5.33 -30.37
CA MET A 276 1.82 5.75 -31.42
C MET A 276 2.20 7.10 -32.06
N GLY A 277 3.37 7.68 -31.67
CA GLY A 277 3.91 8.89 -32.26
C GLY A 277 3.44 10.21 -31.59
N GLN A 278 2.80 10.15 -30.43
CA GLN A 278 2.47 11.32 -29.63
C GLN A 278 3.55 11.58 -28.58
N ILE A 279 4.03 12.82 -28.50
CA ILE A 279 4.98 13.24 -27.44
C ILE A 279 4.21 13.51 -26.16
N ASN A 280 4.47 12.71 -25.13
CA ASN A 280 3.82 12.88 -23.82
C ASN A 280 4.57 13.92 -22.98
N LEU A 281 3.95 15.08 -22.74
CA LEU A 281 4.55 16.20 -21.98
C LEU A 281 4.45 15.99 -20.46
N PHE A 282 3.71 14.97 -19.95
CA PHE A 282 3.39 14.79 -18.52
C PHE A 282 3.65 13.38 -18.01
N ASP A 283 4.78 12.79 -18.33
CA ASP A 283 5.09 11.36 -18.14
C ASP A 283 5.30 10.88 -16.67
N GLN A 284 4.94 11.66 -15.66
CA GLN A 284 5.24 11.33 -14.26
C GLN A 284 4.05 11.45 -13.28
N GLU A 285 2.85 11.68 -13.75
CA GLU A 285 1.70 11.75 -12.85
C GLU A 285 1.22 10.35 -12.47
N CYS A 286 1.59 9.94 -11.25
CA CYS A 286 0.95 8.82 -10.58
C CYS A 286 -0.51 9.21 -10.27
N GLU A 287 -1.48 8.60 -10.96
CA GLU A 287 -2.89 8.70 -10.59
C GLU A 287 -3.11 8.05 -9.20
N GLY A 288 -2.65 8.71 -8.15
CA GLY A 288 -2.68 8.45 -6.70
C GLY A 288 -3.69 7.47 -6.09
N MET A 289 -4.08 6.42 -6.78
CA MET A 289 -5.09 5.45 -6.31
C MET A 289 -4.53 4.20 -5.64
N CYS A 290 -3.21 4.09 -5.47
CA CYS A 290 -2.59 2.98 -4.76
C CYS A 290 -2.32 3.34 -3.30
N GLY A 291 -3.18 2.85 -2.43
CA GLY A 291 -2.84 2.76 -1.01
C GLY A 291 -3.57 3.72 -0.07
N ILE A 292 -4.09 3.12 0.97
CA ILE A 292 -4.72 3.54 2.23
C ILE A 292 -6.11 4.09 2.08
#